data_eb274fde6e39f3feae3558eeb88b5e99
#
_entry.id   eb274fde6e39f3feae3558eeb88b5e99
#
_cell.length_a   1.000
_cell.length_b   1.000
_cell.length_c   1.000
_cell.angle_alpha   90.00
_cell.angle_beta   90.00
_cell.angle_gamma   90.00
#
_symmetry.space_group_name_H-M   'P 1'
#
loop_
_entity.id
_entity.type
_entity.pdbx_description
1 polymer ?
#
loop_
_entity_poly.entity_id
_entity_poly.type
_entity_poly.pdbx_seq_one_letter_code
_entity_poly.pdbx_strand_id
1 'polypeptide(L)'
;MGLNLSNSTGSEYLRWMASRSEWVMGTENGPEIVELKKAVFDVATLRTGWAAMAPETTPEFEWDPSITKAAPRPRTPGEWKRAFECKVFAENALGGVRVWSSNSTGACMGVSDLHDQYMAAANDNDGKVPVVEFTGGKHAKVGKGTTSIPQLKIVKWIDRPAELEDGAAAPAVSAPPADDQKSDDFG
;
A
#
# COMPACT_ATOMS: atom_id res chain seq x y z
N MET A 1 3.91 -9.24 25.28
CA MET A 1 4.25 -9.02 24.66
C MET A 1 3.81 -8.82 23.53
N GLY A 2 3.80 -8.96 22.88
CA GLY A 2 3.48 -8.86 21.67
C GLY A 2 2.47 -7.98 21.27
N LEU A 3 1.95 -7.79 21.75
CA LEU A 3 1.12 -7.19 21.75
C LEU A 3 0.94 -6.09 21.01
N ASN A 4 1.04 -5.48 21.01
CA ASN A 4 1.07 -4.39 20.49
C ASN A 4 1.10 -4.23 19.12
N LEU A 5 1.35 -5.10 18.48
CA LEU A 5 1.40 -5.01 17.13
C LEU A 5 0.16 -4.52 16.49
N SER A 6 -0.94 -4.98 16.95
CA SER A 6 -2.17 -4.60 16.33
C SER A 6 -2.41 -3.11 16.43
N ASN A 7 -1.95 -2.52 17.49
CA ASN A 7 -2.17 -1.10 17.65
C ASN A 7 -1.35 -0.29 16.66
N SER A 8 -0.09 -0.57 16.56
CA SER A 8 0.72 0.20 15.66
C SER A 8 0.27 -0.04 14.22
N THR A 9 -0.08 -1.27 13.88
CA THR A 9 -0.54 -1.52 12.55
C THR A 9 -1.80 -0.73 12.25
N GLY A 10 -2.68 -0.66 13.21
CA GLY A 10 -3.93 0.05 13.01
C GLY A 10 -3.75 1.55 12.84
N SER A 11 -2.69 2.13 13.39
CA SER A 11 -2.51 3.56 13.32
C SER A 11 -1.59 4.01 12.18
N GLU A 12 -0.98 3.09 11.45
CA GLU A 12 0.00 3.46 10.44
C GLU A 12 -0.50 3.26 9.01
N TYR A 13 -1.77 3.38 8.81
CA TYR A 13 -2.33 3.21 7.48
C TYR A 13 -2.46 4.54 6.73
N LEU A 14 -2.52 4.44 5.41
CA LEU A 14 -2.86 5.54 4.54
C LEU A 14 -4.04 5.07 3.69
N ARG A 15 -5.02 5.91 3.49
CA ARG A 15 -6.23 5.54 2.76
C ARG A 15 -6.64 6.63 1.79
N TRP A 16 -7.06 6.22 0.62
CA TRP A 16 -7.67 7.12 -0.37
C TRP A 16 -9.18 7.09 -0.19
N MET A 17 -9.76 8.24 0.08
CA MET A 17 -11.23 8.37 0.24
C MET A 17 -11.81 8.86 -1.07
N ALA A 18 -12.26 7.94 -1.91
CA ALA A 18 -12.75 8.28 -3.24
C ALA A 18 -13.96 9.22 -3.21
N SER A 19 -14.76 9.13 -2.16
CA SER A 19 -15.95 9.98 -2.05
C SER A 19 -15.61 11.46 -1.90
N ARG A 20 -14.41 11.77 -1.42
CA ARG A 20 -13.99 13.15 -1.20
C ARG A 20 -12.74 13.52 -1.99
N SER A 21 -12.13 12.56 -2.65
CA SER A 21 -10.84 12.73 -3.33
C SER A 21 -9.77 13.25 -2.37
N GLU A 22 -9.70 12.63 -1.20
CA GLU A 22 -8.78 13.03 -0.14
C GLU A 22 -7.99 11.85 0.39
N TRP A 23 -6.81 12.13 0.90
CA TRP A 23 -6.01 11.14 1.62
C TRP A 23 -6.27 11.25 3.11
N VAL A 24 -6.36 10.10 3.77
CA VAL A 24 -6.55 10.04 5.22
C VAL A 24 -5.52 9.10 5.79
N MET A 25 -4.90 9.49 6.88
CA MET A 25 -3.94 8.61 7.56
C MET A 25 -4.43 8.30 8.97
N GLY A 26 -4.04 7.14 9.48
CA GLY A 26 -4.34 6.76 10.85
C GLY A 26 -3.34 7.40 11.79
N THR A 27 -3.82 7.92 12.92
CA THR A 27 -2.96 8.46 13.96
C THR A 27 -3.43 7.92 15.30
N GLU A 28 -2.66 8.19 16.34
CA GLU A 28 -3.07 7.78 17.69
C GLU A 28 -4.38 8.43 18.10
N ASN A 29 -4.72 9.55 17.50
CA ASN A 29 -5.96 10.25 17.81
C ASN A 29 -7.07 9.94 16.83
N GLY A 30 -6.87 8.94 15.96
CA GLY A 30 -7.85 8.55 14.96
C GLY A 30 -7.48 9.02 13.58
N PRO A 31 -8.39 8.88 12.61
CA PRO A 31 -8.10 9.25 11.22
C PRO A 31 -7.95 10.76 11.06
N GLU A 32 -6.97 11.17 10.27
CA GLU A 32 -6.74 12.59 9.97
C GLU A 32 -6.58 12.78 8.47
N ILE A 33 -7.14 13.84 7.93
CA ILE A 33 -6.95 14.19 6.54
C ILE A 33 -5.52 14.67 6.37
N VAL A 34 -4.84 14.19 5.34
CA VAL A 34 -3.46 14.59 5.08
C VAL A 34 -3.38 15.19 3.70
N GLU A 35 -2.66 16.30 3.58
CA GLU A 35 -2.42 16.91 2.29
C GLU A 35 -1.15 16.30 1.70
N LEU A 36 -1.32 15.29 0.86
CA LEU A 36 -0.20 14.54 0.30
C LEU A 36 0.07 15.09 -1.09
N LYS A 37 1.14 15.82 -1.26
CA LYS A 37 1.53 16.36 -2.56
C LYS A 37 2.57 15.49 -3.25
N LYS A 38 3.56 15.06 -2.51
CA LYS A 38 4.59 14.17 -3.03
C LYS A 38 4.97 13.16 -1.96
N ALA A 39 5.25 11.95 -2.39
CA ALA A 39 5.70 10.89 -1.50
C ALA A 39 6.44 9.84 -2.30
N VAL A 40 7.21 9.02 -1.60
CA VAL A 40 7.83 7.86 -2.22
C VAL A 40 6.84 6.72 -2.13
N PHE A 41 6.51 6.10 -3.26
CA PHE A 41 5.67 4.92 -3.29
C PHE A 41 6.55 3.71 -3.59
N ASP A 42 6.60 2.76 -2.70
CA ASP A 42 7.46 1.60 -2.85
C ASP A 42 6.81 0.57 -3.77
N VAL A 43 6.78 0.90 -5.05
CA VAL A 43 6.12 0.06 -6.04
C VAL A 43 6.84 -1.29 -6.19
N ALA A 44 8.14 -1.32 -5.90
CA ALA A 44 8.89 -2.57 -5.99
C ALA A 44 8.37 -3.65 -5.03
N THR A 45 7.80 -3.24 -3.90
CA THR A 45 7.26 -4.20 -2.93
C THR A 45 5.72 -4.20 -2.93
N LEU A 46 5.12 -3.59 -3.94
CA LEU A 46 3.67 -3.65 -4.12
C LEU A 46 3.23 -5.11 -4.21
N ARG A 47 2.17 -5.43 -3.51
CA ARG A 47 1.58 -6.76 -3.65
C ARG A 47 0.08 -6.63 -3.88
N THR A 48 -0.45 -7.63 -4.56
CA THR A 48 -1.86 -7.67 -4.91
C THR A 48 -2.49 -8.94 -4.35
N GLY A 49 -3.79 -8.96 -4.31
CA GLY A 49 -4.50 -10.13 -3.79
C GLY A 49 -5.99 -9.90 -3.76
N TRP A 50 -6.63 -10.60 -2.84
CA TRP A 50 -8.05 -10.46 -2.56
C TRP A 50 -8.22 -9.95 -1.14
N ALA A 51 -9.20 -9.10 -0.93
CA ALA A 51 -9.50 -8.60 0.40
C ALA A 51 -11.00 -8.60 0.64
N ALA A 52 -11.39 -8.97 1.83
CA ALA A 52 -12.74 -8.83 2.32
C ALA A 52 -12.68 -7.79 3.44
N MET A 53 -13.23 -6.63 3.19
CA MET A 53 -13.21 -5.51 4.13
C MET A 53 -14.65 -5.14 4.45
N ALA A 54 -15.07 -5.48 5.65
CA ALA A 54 -16.41 -5.14 6.13
C ALA A 54 -16.30 -4.14 7.26
N PRO A 55 -17.31 -3.29 7.45
CA PRO A 55 -17.29 -2.34 8.57
C PRO A 55 -17.15 -3.07 9.90
N GLU A 56 -16.39 -2.49 10.79
CA GLU A 56 -16.26 -2.98 12.16
C GLU A 56 -15.66 -4.38 12.28
N THR A 57 -15.05 -4.89 11.24
CA THR A 57 -14.34 -6.17 11.30
C THR A 57 -12.92 -5.98 10.82
N THR A 58 -12.05 -6.90 11.24
CA THR A 58 -10.68 -6.91 10.76
C THR A 58 -10.65 -7.32 9.30
N PRO A 59 -10.00 -6.57 8.44
CA PRO A 59 -9.90 -6.96 7.03
C PRO A 59 -9.17 -8.30 6.88
N GLU A 60 -9.63 -9.11 5.94
CA GLU A 60 -9.00 -10.37 5.63
C GLU A 60 -8.38 -10.28 4.25
N PHE A 61 -7.19 -10.82 4.10
CA PHE A 61 -6.45 -10.76 2.85
C PHE A 61 -6.00 -12.14 2.42
N GLU A 62 -5.99 -12.35 1.09
CA GLU A 62 -5.43 -13.54 0.50
C GLU A 62 -4.51 -13.05 -0.61
N TRP A 63 -3.21 -13.10 -0.37
CA TRP A 63 -2.25 -12.48 -1.28
C TRP A 63 -1.93 -13.38 -2.47
N ASP A 64 -1.69 -12.74 -3.62
CA ASP A 64 -1.25 -13.44 -4.81
C ASP A 64 0.17 -13.97 -4.61
N PRO A 65 0.53 -15.09 -5.26
CA PRO A 65 1.91 -15.57 -5.22
C PRO A 65 2.91 -14.55 -5.79
N SER A 66 2.49 -13.76 -6.75
CA SER A 66 3.31 -12.68 -7.30
C SER A 66 2.39 -11.67 -7.96
N ILE A 67 2.95 -10.52 -8.31
CA ILE A 67 2.17 -9.46 -8.93
C ILE A 67 1.67 -9.85 -10.32
N THR A 68 2.27 -10.86 -10.93
CA THR A 68 1.86 -11.31 -12.26
C THR A 68 1.03 -12.60 -12.22
N LYS A 69 0.80 -13.17 -11.05
CA LYS A 69 0.05 -14.41 -10.94
C LYS A 69 -0.97 -14.30 -9.83
N ALA A 70 -2.23 -14.14 -10.22
CA ALA A 70 -3.31 -13.96 -9.25
C ALA A 70 -3.67 -15.28 -8.56
N ALA A 71 -3.93 -15.18 -7.27
CA ALA A 71 -4.50 -16.29 -6.51
C ALA A 71 -5.97 -16.45 -6.91
N PRO A 72 -6.53 -17.65 -6.78
CA PRO A 72 -7.96 -17.81 -7.02
C PRO A 72 -8.77 -17.06 -5.97
N ARG A 73 -9.96 -16.66 -6.34
CA ARG A 73 -10.83 -15.96 -5.42
C ARG A 73 -11.14 -16.88 -4.23
N PRO A 74 -10.98 -16.40 -3.00
CA PRO A 74 -11.30 -17.23 -1.83
C PRO A 74 -12.75 -17.69 -1.82
N ARG A 75 -12.98 -18.87 -1.30
CA ARG A 75 -14.31 -19.45 -1.23
C ARG A 75 -14.97 -19.24 0.12
N THR A 76 -14.22 -18.73 1.10
CA THR A 76 -14.80 -18.42 2.39
C THR A 76 -15.81 -17.29 2.25
N PRO A 77 -16.80 -17.22 3.14
CA PRO A 77 -17.79 -16.15 3.06
C PRO A 77 -17.16 -14.76 3.16
N GLY A 78 -17.76 -13.81 2.44
CA GLY A 78 -17.28 -12.44 2.45
C GLY A 78 -17.35 -11.81 1.07
N GLU A 79 -17.28 -10.47 1.04
CA GLU A 79 -17.24 -9.75 -0.21
C GLU A 79 -15.80 -9.59 -0.66
N TRP A 80 -15.27 -10.60 -1.26
CA TRP A 80 -13.88 -10.60 -1.72
C TRP A 80 -13.74 -9.79 -3.00
N LYS A 81 -12.88 -8.80 -2.96
CA LYS A 81 -12.55 -7.95 -4.11
C LYS A 81 -11.06 -7.92 -4.30
N ARG A 82 -10.64 -7.63 -5.52
CA ARG A 82 -9.20 -7.44 -5.77
C ARG A 82 -8.70 -6.28 -4.94
N ALA A 83 -7.50 -6.44 -4.42
CA ALA A 83 -6.92 -5.51 -3.48
C ALA A 83 -5.42 -5.41 -3.69
N PHE A 84 -4.82 -4.41 -3.08
CA PHE A 84 -3.38 -4.23 -3.12
C PHE A 84 -2.89 -3.67 -1.79
N GLU A 85 -1.58 -3.71 -1.64
CA GLU A 85 -0.91 -3.08 -0.51
C GLU A 85 0.39 -2.48 -1.02
N CYS A 86 0.65 -1.22 -0.68
CA CYS A 86 1.84 -0.50 -1.10
C CYS A 86 2.34 0.38 0.05
N LYS A 87 3.64 0.35 0.31
CA LYS A 87 4.21 1.24 1.31
C LYS A 87 4.42 2.61 0.70
N VAL A 88 4.15 3.64 1.48
CA VAL A 88 4.29 5.03 1.07
C VAL A 88 5.08 5.76 2.14
N PHE A 89 6.09 6.50 1.71
CA PHE A 89 6.96 7.22 2.65
C PHE A 89 6.96 8.70 2.35
N ALA A 90 6.73 9.50 3.39
CA ALA A 90 6.91 10.94 3.34
C ALA A 90 7.22 11.40 4.76
N GLU A 91 8.38 11.99 4.95
CA GLU A 91 8.81 12.36 6.29
C GLU A 91 7.90 13.39 6.92
N ASN A 92 7.61 14.45 6.21
CA ASN A 92 6.80 15.52 6.78
C ASN A 92 5.30 15.28 6.71
N ALA A 93 4.79 14.89 5.57
CA ALA A 93 3.36 14.75 5.39
C ALA A 93 2.80 13.53 6.14
N LEU A 94 3.54 12.44 6.18
CA LEU A 94 3.06 11.19 6.75
C LEU A 94 3.74 10.80 8.06
N GLY A 95 4.80 11.50 8.43
CA GLY A 95 5.58 11.15 9.61
C GLY A 95 6.39 9.87 9.46
N GLY A 96 6.66 9.45 8.24
CA GLY A 96 7.42 8.23 7.97
C GLY A 96 6.73 7.34 6.97
N VAL A 97 6.85 6.03 7.18
CA VAL A 97 6.27 5.02 6.29
C VAL A 97 4.86 4.69 6.73
N ARG A 98 3.96 4.62 5.76
CA ARG A 98 2.59 4.17 5.99
C ARG A 98 2.22 3.14 4.95
N VAL A 99 1.23 2.33 5.26
CA VAL A 99 0.78 1.27 4.36
C VAL A 99 -0.55 1.70 3.72
N TRP A 100 -0.55 1.80 2.40
CA TRP A 100 -1.75 2.09 1.64
C TRP A 100 -2.29 0.77 1.11
N SER A 101 -3.41 0.33 1.64
CA SER A 101 -4.07 -0.86 1.12
C SER A 101 -5.52 -0.51 0.82
N SER A 102 -6.07 -1.13 -0.21
CA SER A 102 -7.45 -0.86 -0.61
C SER A 102 -7.97 -1.95 -1.52
N ASN A 103 -9.29 -2.11 -1.49
CA ASN A 103 -10.00 -2.93 -2.48
C ASN A 103 -11.02 -2.07 -3.22
N SER A 104 -10.92 -0.75 -3.13
CA SER A 104 -11.84 0.12 -3.86
C SER A 104 -11.39 0.24 -5.31
N THR A 105 -12.36 0.37 -6.21
CA THR A 105 -12.07 0.43 -7.64
C THR A 105 -11.18 1.60 -8.00
N GLY A 106 -11.46 2.79 -7.46
CA GLY A 106 -10.66 3.97 -7.79
C GLY A 106 -9.22 3.85 -7.34
N ALA A 107 -9.00 3.34 -6.12
CA ALA A 107 -7.64 3.16 -5.63
C ALA A 107 -6.89 2.11 -6.45
N CYS A 108 -7.56 1.02 -6.79
CA CYS A 108 -6.93 -0.03 -7.60
C CYS A 108 -6.55 0.48 -8.99
N MET A 109 -7.39 1.33 -9.59
CA MET A 109 -7.06 1.92 -10.88
C MET A 109 -5.86 2.87 -10.75
N GLY A 110 -5.82 3.66 -9.68
CA GLY A 110 -4.70 4.58 -9.47
C GLY A 110 -3.39 3.86 -9.26
N VAL A 111 -3.38 2.78 -8.48
CA VAL A 111 -2.15 2.03 -8.26
C VAL A 111 -1.74 1.27 -9.52
N SER A 112 -2.71 0.83 -10.32
CA SER A 112 -2.40 0.16 -11.59
C SER A 112 -1.72 1.11 -12.56
N ASP A 113 -2.23 2.34 -12.68
CA ASP A 113 -1.59 3.36 -13.52
C ASP A 113 -0.18 3.67 -13.02
N LEU A 114 -0.01 3.76 -11.71
CA LEU A 114 1.31 4.01 -11.13
C LEU A 114 2.26 2.86 -11.44
N HIS A 115 1.78 1.63 -11.34
CA HIS A 115 2.59 0.45 -11.64
C HIS A 115 3.03 0.45 -13.11
N ASP A 116 2.15 0.85 -14.02
CA ASP A 116 2.52 0.92 -15.44
C ASP A 116 3.64 1.94 -15.67
N GLN A 117 3.57 3.11 -15.01
CA GLN A 117 4.64 4.09 -15.09
C GLN A 117 5.94 3.53 -14.51
N TYR A 118 5.84 2.81 -13.41
CA TYR A 118 6.99 2.21 -12.77
C TYR A 118 7.67 1.23 -13.71
N MET A 119 6.91 0.32 -14.30
CA MET A 119 7.47 -0.69 -15.18
C MET A 119 8.12 -0.08 -16.42
N ALA A 120 7.61 1.05 -16.88
CA ALA A 120 8.17 1.71 -18.05
C ALA A 120 9.55 2.31 -17.79
N ALA A 121 9.90 2.62 -16.54
CA ALA A 121 11.13 3.32 -16.22
C ALA A 121 12.02 2.60 -15.21
N ALA A 122 11.58 1.50 -14.64
CA ALA A 122 12.32 0.85 -13.56
C ALA A 122 13.70 0.34 -13.99
N ASN A 123 13.81 -0.16 -15.22
CA ASN A 123 15.08 -0.69 -15.69
C ASN A 123 16.17 0.38 -15.77
N ASP A 124 15.79 1.63 -16.02
CA ASP A 124 16.75 2.73 -16.07
C ASP A 124 17.06 3.30 -14.69
N ASN A 125 16.38 2.83 -13.67
CA ASN A 125 16.48 3.36 -12.32
C ASN A 125 16.67 2.24 -11.29
N ASP A 126 17.51 1.29 -11.61
CA ASP A 126 17.75 0.13 -10.77
C ASP A 126 18.21 0.54 -9.39
N GLY A 127 17.64 -0.08 -8.36
CA GLY A 127 17.98 0.21 -6.97
C GLY A 127 17.35 1.50 -6.44
N LYS A 128 16.58 2.20 -7.24
CA LYS A 128 15.95 3.45 -6.81
C LYS A 128 14.46 3.29 -6.66
N VAL A 129 13.85 4.24 -5.98
CA VAL A 129 12.40 4.26 -5.78
C VAL A 129 11.82 5.55 -6.37
N PRO A 130 10.58 5.49 -6.85
CA PRO A 130 9.98 6.65 -7.48
C PRO A 130 9.42 7.63 -6.45
N VAL A 131 9.65 8.91 -6.69
CA VAL A 131 8.93 9.98 -6.01
C VAL A 131 7.72 10.28 -6.86
N VAL A 132 6.55 10.21 -6.24
CA VAL A 132 5.27 10.32 -6.94
C VAL A 132 4.58 11.60 -6.51
N GLU A 133 4.09 12.34 -7.48
CA GLU A 133 3.32 13.54 -7.23
C GLU A 133 1.84 13.21 -7.36
N PHE A 134 1.06 13.67 -6.38
CA PHE A 134 -0.39 13.52 -6.41
C PHE A 134 -0.98 14.84 -6.94
N THR A 135 -1.78 14.74 -8.01
CA THR A 135 -2.34 15.94 -8.64
C THR A 135 -3.84 16.04 -8.50
N GLY A 136 -4.44 15.23 -7.65
CA GLY A 136 -5.89 15.30 -7.40
C GLY A 136 -6.58 14.01 -7.76
N GLY A 137 -7.89 14.01 -7.62
CA GLY A 137 -8.70 12.86 -7.97
C GLY A 137 -9.41 13.08 -9.31
N LYS A 138 -9.50 12.03 -10.09
CA LYS A 138 -10.24 12.08 -11.35
C LYS A 138 -11.49 11.25 -11.22
N HIS A 139 -12.63 11.86 -11.40
CA HIS A 139 -13.91 11.14 -11.32
C HIS A 139 -14.11 10.25 -12.53
N ALA A 140 -14.58 9.05 -12.30
CA ALA A 140 -14.84 8.10 -13.37
C ALA A 140 -16.09 7.30 -13.07
N LYS A 141 -16.81 6.95 -14.10
CA LYS A 141 -17.97 6.07 -13.95
C LYS A 141 -17.52 4.63 -13.89
N VAL A 142 -18.05 3.88 -12.93
CA VAL A 142 -17.75 2.46 -12.78
C VAL A 142 -19.08 1.77 -12.56
N GLY A 143 -19.54 0.99 -13.52
CA GLY A 143 -20.84 0.35 -13.43
C GLY A 143 -21.92 1.40 -13.29
N LYS A 144 -22.72 1.30 -12.25
CA LYS A 144 -23.80 2.25 -11.99
C LYS A 144 -23.37 3.41 -11.11
N GLY A 145 -22.15 3.38 -10.59
CA GLY A 145 -21.69 4.40 -9.66
C GLY A 145 -20.56 5.23 -10.22
N THR A 146 -20.00 6.07 -9.35
CA THR A 146 -18.87 6.92 -9.68
C THR A 146 -17.80 6.69 -8.65
N THR A 147 -16.54 6.74 -9.06
CA THR A 147 -15.42 6.67 -8.14
C THR A 147 -14.45 7.81 -8.46
N SER A 148 -13.50 8.03 -7.57
CA SER A 148 -12.44 8.98 -7.82
C SER A 148 -11.12 8.21 -7.84
N ILE A 149 -10.35 8.44 -8.90
CA ILE A 149 -9.06 7.75 -9.10
C ILE A 149 -7.96 8.73 -8.69
N PRO A 150 -7.10 8.36 -7.73
CA PRO A 150 -6.00 9.25 -7.37
C PRO A 150 -5.02 9.36 -8.54
N GLN A 151 -4.72 10.58 -8.94
CA GLN A 151 -3.82 10.82 -10.07
C GLN A 151 -2.39 10.88 -9.53
N LEU A 152 -1.63 9.85 -9.81
CA LEU A 152 -0.29 9.65 -9.29
C LEU A 152 0.69 9.67 -10.45
N LYS A 153 1.72 10.50 -10.36
CA LYS A 153 2.69 10.67 -11.44
C LYS A 153 4.09 10.57 -10.89
N ILE A 154 4.90 9.68 -11.46
CA ILE A 154 6.31 9.60 -11.09
C ILE A 154 7.03 10.83 -11.65
N VAL A 155 7.66 11.59 -10.76
CA VAL A 155 8.33 12.83 -11.16
C VAL A 155 9.85 12.75 -11.04
N LYS A 156 10.37 11.80 -10.25
CA LYS A 156 11.81 11.56 -10.18
C LYS A 156 12.07 10.25 -9.45
N TRP A 157 13.33 9.84 -9.45
CA TRP A 157 13.76 8.62 -8.77
C TRP A 157 14.87 8.98 -7.80
N ILE A 158 14.85 8.37 -6.62
CA ILE A 158 15.84 8.63 -5.58
C ILE A 158 16.34 7.30 -5.03
N ASP A 159 17.47 7.34 -4.33
CA ASP A 159 17.96 6.17 -3.65
C ASP A 159 16.94 5.73 -2.61
N ARG A 160 16.87 4.44 -2.38
CA ARG A 160 15.86 3.88 -1.48
C ARG A 160 16.10 4.38 -0.05
N PRO A 161 15.12 5.05 0.56
CA PRO A 161 15.27 5.50 1.96
C PRO A 161 15.41 4.31 2.91
N ALA A 162 16.24 4.49 3.92
CA ALA A 162 16.44 3.44 4.94
C ALA A 162 15.13 3.10 5.65
N GLU A 163 14.26 4.07 5.81
CA GLU A 163 12.97 3.87 6.46
C GLU A 163 12.11 2.83 5.76
N LEU A 164 12.22 2.74 4.44
CA LEU A 164 11.47 1.72 3.70
C LEU A 164 12.01 0.33 3.95
N GLU A 165 13.30 0.19 4.20
CA GLU A 165 13.87 -1.11 4.53
C GLU A 165 13.48 -1.54 5.92
N ASP A 166 13.53 -0.63 6.88
CA ASP A 166 13.08 -0.93 8.23
C ASP A 166 11.61 -1.26 8.23
N GLY A 167 10.82 -0.50 7.49
CA GLY A 167 9.42 -0.78 7.38
C GLY A 167 9.15 -2.12 6.75
N ALA A 168 10.01 -2.56 5.86
CA ALA A 168 9.85 -3.88 5.28
C ALA A 168 10.01 -4.94 6.34
N ALA A 169 10.83 -4.71 7.29
CA ALA A 169 10.98 -5.67 8.35
C ALA A 169 9.71 -5.78 9.13
N ALA A 170 8.99 -4.79 9.16
CA ALA A 170 7.84 -4.84 9.92
C ALA A 170 6.87 -5.78 9.40
N PRO A 171 6.37 -6.15 9.27
CA PRO A 171 5.30 -6.95 9.09
C PRO A 171 5.59 -8.19 8.84
N ALA A 172 5.92 -8.03 8.85
CA ALA A 172 5.85 -8.82 8.49
C ALA A 172 5.85 -9.71 8.79
N VAL A 173 5.87 -9.71 8.95
CA VAL A 173 5.86 -10.32 9.03
C VAL A 173 6.04 -11.32 8.97
N SER A 174 6.20 -11.55 8.92
CA SER A 174 6.33 -12.34 8.78
C SER A 174 7.05 -13.08 8.71
N ALA A 175 7.48 -13.16 8.85
CA ALA A 175 8.04 -13.73 8.62
C ALA A 175 8.73 -14.47 8.82
N PRO A 176 8.74 -14.79 8.81
CA PRO A 176 9.37 -15.38 8.95
C PRO A 176 10.27 -15.88 9.01
N PRO A 177 10.48 -16.05 8.95
CA PRO A 177 11.34 -16.38 8.99
C PRO A 177 12.32 -16.48 9.13
N ALA A 178 12.47 -16.33 9.21
CA ALA A 178 13.28 -16.23 9.09
C ALA A 178 14.14 -16.39 9.54
N ASP A 179 14.13 -16.34 9.85
CA ASP A 179 14.81 -16.27 10.09
C ASP A 179 15.48 -16.83 10.44
N ASP A 180 15.38 -17.04 10.48
CA ASP A 180 15.89 -17.45 10.59
C ASP A 180 16.72 -17.82 10.77
N GLN A 181 16.74 -17.67 10.66
CA GLN A 181 17.43 -17.94 10.54
C GLN A 181 18.30 -18.12 10.98
N LYS A 182 18.40 -18.06 11.22
CA LYS A 182 19.18 -18.16 11.61
C LYS A 182 19.86 -18.77 11.98
N SER A 183 19.82 -18.94 11.99
CA SER A 183 20.43 -19.43 12.38
C SER A 183 21.34 -19.83 12.55
N ASP A 184 21.28 -19.77 12.34
CA ASP A 184 22.07 -20.10 12.43
C ASP A 184 22.97 -20.18 12.77
N ASP A 185 23.04 -20.04 12.67
CA ASP A 185 23.82 -20.03 12.91
C ASP A 185 24.63 -20.26 13.49
N PHE A 186 24.72 -20.39 13.64
CA PHE A 186 25.55 -20.69 14.21
C PHE A 186 26.18 -21.33 14.33
N GLY A 187 25.83 -21.26 13.98
CA GLY A 187 26.50 -22.05 13.88
C GLY A 187 27.53 -22.16 14.13
#